data_67644ef4d18f701719ea6af5cab30ec8
#
_entry.id   67644ef4d18f701719ea6af5cab30ec8
#
_cell.length_a   1.000
_cell.length_b   1.000
_cell.length_c   1.000
_cell.angle_alpha   90.00
_cell.angle_beta   90.00
_cell.angle_gamma   90.00
#
_symmetry.space_group_name_H-M   'P 1'
#
loop_
_entity.id
_entity.type
_entity.pdbx_description
1 polymer ?
#
loop_
_entity_poly.entity_id
_entity_poly.type
_entity_poly.pdbx_seq_one_letter_code
_entity_poly.pdbx_strand_id
1 'polypeptide(L)'
;MNADQILMEIRETNLSYLMLAQSLIRADREQALFRLGMSEEAATMIAMLSPAQVLKIASSNTLLCRMRVDDDLVWTLLTNHG
;
A
#
# COMPACT_ATOMS: atom_id res chain seq x y z
N MET A 1 -21.04 7.23 6.47
CA MET A 1 -20.88 6.04 5.60
C MET A 1 -21.50 4.83 6.28
N ASN A 2 -22.22 4.02 5.52
CA ASN A 2 -22.69 2.73 6.05
C ASN A 2 -21.60 1.66 5.87
N ALA A 3 -21.83 0.47 6.44
CA ALA A 3 -20.83 -0.61 6.43
C ALA A 3 -20.43 -1.03 5.01
N ASP A 4 -21.38 -1.11 4.09
CA ASP A 4 -21.09 -1.50 2.71
C ASP A 4 -20.22 -0.48 2.00
N GLN A 5 -20.46 0.80 2.23
CA GLN A 5 -19.65 1.87 1.66
C GLN A 5 -18.23 1.85 2.22
N ILE A 6 -18.09 1.61 3.52
CA ILE A 6 -16.77 1.52 4.15
C ILE A 6 -15.95 0.39 3.53
N LEU A 7 -16.56 -0.79 3.37
CA LEU A 7 -15.87 -1.94 2.78
C LEU A 7 -15.49 -1.68 1.33
N MET A 8 -16.35 -1.01 0.58
CA MET A 8 -16.06 -0.66 -0.81
C MET A 8 -14.87 0.30 -0.91
N GLU A 9 -14.83 1.32 -0.06
CA GLU A 9 -13.74 2.29 -0.06
C GLU A 9 -12.41 1.64 0.35
N ILE A 10 -12.44 0.76 1.32
CA ILE A 10 -11.25 0.01 1.74
C ILE A 10 -10.76 -0.85 0.60
N ARG A 11 -11.65 -1.57 -0.07
CA ARG A 11 -11.30 -2.43 -1.20
C ARG A 11 -10.64 -1.64 -2.33
N GLU A 12 -11.22 -0.51 -2.69
CA GLU A 12 -10.68 0.32 -3.76
C GLU A 12 -9.31 0.88 -3.41
N THR A 13 -9.13 1.30 -2.17
CA THR A 13 -7.83 1.82 -1.70
C THR A 13 -6.79 0.70 -1.66
N ASN A 14 -7.16 -0.48 -1.15
CA ASN A 14 -6.27 -1.63 -1.14
C ASN A 14 -5.85 -2.02 -2.56
N LEU A 15 -6.80 -2.05 -3.48
CA LEU A 15 -6.53 -2.41 -4.87
C LEU A 15 -5.56 -1.43 -5.51
N SER A 16 -5.81 -0.14 -5.34
CA SER A 16 -4.92 0.91 -5.88
C SER A 16 -3.52 0.80 -5.29
N TYR A 17 -3.41 0.55 -3.99
CA TYR A 17 -2.13 0.40 -3.32
C TYR A 17 -1.37 -0.80 -3.87
N LEU A 18 -2.02 -1.96 -4.00
CA LEU A 18 -1.36 -3.17 -4.50
C LEU A 18 -0.91 -3.01 -5.95
N MET A 19 -1.72 -2.36 -6.77
CA MET A 19 -1.35 -2.09 -8.16
C MET A 19 -0.15 -1.16 -8.26
N LEU A 20 -0.13 -0.11 -7.46
CA LEU A 20 1.02 0.79 -7.38
C LEU A 20 2.26 0.02 -6.92
N ALA A 21 2.12 -0.77 -5.87
CA ALA A 21 3.23 -1.53 -5.31
C ALA A 21 3.82 -2.50 -6.34
N GLN A 22 2.98 -3.25 -7.05
CA GLN A 22 3.46 -4.16 -8.10
C GLN A 22 4.18 -3.42 -9.21
N SER A 23 3.62 -2.31 -9.65
CA SER A 23 4.22 -1.51 -10.73
C SER A 23 5.57 -0.96 -10.31
N LEU A 24 5.64 -0.42 -9.10
CA LEU A 24 6.89 0.19 -8.62
C LEU A 24 7.96 -0.86 -8.36
N ILE A 25 7.60 -2.01 -7.78
CA ILE A 25 8.54 -3.10 -7.53
C ILE A 25 9.14 -3.59 -8.85
N ARG A 26 8.33 -3.73 -9.89
CA ARG A 26 8.79 -4.18 -11.19
C ARG A 26 9.64 -3.15 -11.90
N ALA A 27 9.32 -1.88 -11.72
CA ALA A 27 10.06 -0.79 -12.36
C ALA A 27 11.38 -0.47 -11.64
N ASP A 28 11.34 -0.43 -10.30
CA ASP A 28 12.51 -0.07 -9.50
C ASP A 28 12.32 -0.62 -8.08
N ARG A 29 12.85 -1.80 -7.86
CA ARG A 29 12.66 -2.52 -6.59
C ARG A 29 13.20 -1.73 -5.39
N GLU A 30 14.37 -1.14 -5.52
CA GLU A 30 14.97 -0.39 -4.41
C GLU A 30 14.12 0.81 -4.02
N GLN A 31 13.60 1.54 -5.01
CA GLN A 31 12.71 2.66 -4.75
C GLN A 31 11.41 2.20 -4.08
N ALA A 32 10.90 1.04 -4.48
CA ALA A 32 9.69 0.50 -3.87
C ALA A 32 9.92 0.18 -2.40
N LEU A 33 11.02 -0.46 -2.06
CA LEU A 33 11.34 -0.79 -0.66
C LEU A 33 11.43 0.47 0.18
N PHE A 34 12.09 1.48 -0.35
CA PHE A 34 12.29 2.74 0.37
C PHE A 34 10.97 3.51 0.52
N ARG A 35 10.29 3.77 -0.59
CA ARG A 35 9.12 4.64 -0.59
C ARG A 35 7.88 4.00 0.02
N LEU A 36 7.70 2.70 -0.17
CA LEU A 36 6.56 1.99 0.40
C LEU A 36 6.87 1.41 1.78
N GLY A 37 8.13 1.44 2.18
CA GLY A 37 8.54 0.97 3.50
C GLY A 37 8.31 -0.51 3.71
N MET A 38 8.53 -1.33 2.68
CA MET A 38 8.33 -2.77 2.78
C MET A 38 9.64 -3.53 2.77
N SER A 39 9.61 -4.77 3.28
CA SER A 39 10.75 -5.66 3.27
C SER A 39 10.94 -6.30 1.90
N GLU A 40 12.13 -6.86 1.66
CA GLU A 40 12.42 -7.64 0.46
C GLU A 40 11.44 -8.79 0.30
N GLU A 41 11.13 -9.46 1.40
CA GLU A 41 10.21 -10.60 1.37
C GLU A 41 8.80 -10.18 0.96
N ALA A 42 8.31 -9.07 1.52
CA ALA A 42 7.01 -8.54 1.15
C ALA A 42 6.98 -8.12 -0.32
N ALA A 43 8.04 -7.47 -0.79
CA ALA A 43 8.13 -7.06 -2.19
C ALA A 43 8.09 -8.25 -3.13
N THR A 44 8.83 -9.32 -2.81
CA THR A 44 8.82 -10.54 -3.61
C THR A 44 7.42 -11.14 -3.68
N MET A 45 6.74 -11.23 -2.54
CA MET A 45 5.40 -11.77 -2.47
C MET A 45 4.42 -10.94 -3.31
N ILE A 46 4.45 -9.64 -3.13
CA ILE A 46 3.53 -8.73 -3.83
C ILE A 46 3.75 -8.79 -5.34
N ALA A 47 5.01 -8.81 -5.77
CA ALA A 47 5.34 -8.86 -7.19
C ALA A 47 4.81 -10.14 -7.87
N MET A 48 4.66 -11.22 -7.11
CA MET A 48 4.23 -12.51 -7.63
C MET A 48 2.71 -12.74 -7.58
N LEU A 49 1.97 -11.82 -6.97
CA LEU A 49 0.52 -11.99 -6.88
C LEU A 49 -0.12 -11.94 -8.27
N SER A 50 -1.02 -12.88 -8.52
CA SER A 50 -1.86 -12.86 -9.71
C SER A 50 -2.98 -11.82 -9.56
N PRO A 51 -3.61 -11.40 -10.65
CA PRO A 51 -4.77 -10.49 -10.55
C PRO A 51 -5.86 -11.01 -9.62
N ALA A 52 -6.15 -12.31 -9.65
CA ALA A 52 -7.15 -12.89 -8.77
C ALA A 52 -6.74 -12.80 -7.30
N GLN A 53 -5.45 -13.01 -7.02
CA GLN A 53 -4.93 -12.89 -5.66
C GLN A 53 -4.96 -11.44 -5.17
N VAL A 54 -4.62 -10.49 -6.04
CA VAL A 54 -4.70 -9.07 -5.72
C VAL A 54 -6.13 -8.70 -5.34
N LEU A 55 -7.11 -9.12 -6.14
CA LEU A 55 -8.52 -8.83 -5.84
C LEU A 55 -8.96 -9.45 -4.53
N LYS A 56 -8.53 -10.66 -4.27
CA LYS A 56 -8.88 -11.37 -3.03
C LYS A 56 -8.32 -10.65 -1.81
N ILE A 57 -7.06 -10.24 -1.87
CA ILE A 57 -6.42 -9.53 -0.76
C ILE A 57 -7.05 -8.15 -0.58
N ALA A 58 -7.29 -7.44 -1.67
CA ALA A 58 -7.91 -6.12 -1.64
C ALA A 58 -9.29 -6.14 -1.01
N SER A 59 -10.01 -7.24 -1.16
CA SER A 59 -11.37 -7.40 -0.66
C SER A 59 -11.44 -7.76 0.82
N SER A 60 -10.32 -7.77 1.53
CA SER A 60 -10.33 -7.94 2.98
C SER A 60 -11.03 -6.73 3.62
N ASN A 61 -11.48 -6.90 4.84
CA ASN A 61 -12.18 -5.82 5.54
C ASN A 61 -11.23 -4.86 6.25
N THR A 62 -9.94 -4.97 5.99
CA THR A 62 -8.91 -4.19 6.65
C THR A 62 -8.07 -3.46 5.62
N LEU A 63 -7.76 -2.19 5.89
CA LEU A 63 -6.88 -1.41 5.04
C LEU A 63 -5.46 -1.98 5.13
N LEU A 64 -4.83 -2.24 3.97
CA LEU A 64 -3.50 -2.84 3.92
C LEU A 64 -2.38 -1.87 4.25
N CYS A 65 -2.54 -0.63 3.85
CA CYS A 65 -1.57 0.42 4.20
C CYS A 65 -2.10 1.21 5.39
N ARG A 66 -1.18 1.84 6.12
CA ARG A 66 -1.58 2.64 7.27
C ARG A 66 -0.72 3.88 7.38
N MET A 67 -1.24 4.87 8.09
CA MET A 67 -0.55 6.13 8.31
C MET A 67 0.72 5.91 9.14
N ARG A 68 1.81 6.52 8.70
CA ARG A 68 3.10 6.47 9.41
C ARG A 68 3.24 7.67 10.33
N VAL A 69 2.34 7.79 11.30
CA VAL A 69 2.29 8.98 12.14
C VAL A 69 3.49 9.12 13.07
N ASP A 70 4.16 8.02 13.37
CA ASP A 70 5.38 8.01 14.20
C ASP A 70 6.66 7.90 13.37
N ASP A 71 6.56 8.07 12.07
CA ASP A 71 7.70 8.08 11.15
C ASP A 71 8.26 9.50 11.07
N ASP A 72 9.55 9.65 11.31
CA ASP A 72 10.22 10.96 11.26
C ASP A 72 10.02 11.68 9.94
N LEU A 73 9.96 10.93 8.84
CA LEU A 73 9.74 11.51 7.53
C LEU A 73 8.39 12.22 7.46
N VAL A 74 7.34 11.57 7.96
CA VAL A 74 6.00 12.18 7.96
C VAL A 74 5.96 13.43 8.81
N TRP A 75 6.52 13.37 10.02
CA TRP A 75 6.57 14.54 10.88
C TRP A 75 7.39 15.66 10.27
N THR A 76 8.51 15.32 9.63
CA THR A 76 9.35 16.31 8.95
C THR A 76 8.57 17.00 7.82
N LEU A 77 7.81 16.23 7.03
CA LEU A 77 6.98 16.82 5.96
C LEU A 77 5.90 17.74 6.50
N LEU A 78 5.33 17.40 7.65
CA LEU A 78 4.28 18.21 8.27
C LEU A 78 4.82 19.50 8.89
N THR A 79 6.05 19.50 9.36
CA THR A 79 6.62 20.61 10.12
C THR A 79 7.57 21.50 9.33
N ASN A 80 8.14 21.03 8.24
CA ASN A 80 9.16 21.74 7.46
C ASN A 80 8.67 22.35 6.16
N HIS A 81 7.40 22.38 5.93
CA HIS A 81 6.92 23.11 4.77
C HIS A 81 6.82 24.57 5.15
N GLY A 82 7.52 25.33 4.47
CA GLY A 82 7.65 26.73 4.78
C GLY A 82 6.46 27.55 4.42
#